data_08d00055a761488a264675a25a375725
#
_entry.id   08d00055a761488a264675a25a375725
#
_cell.length_a   1.000
_cell.length_b   1.000
_cell.length_c   1.000
_cell.angle_alpha   90.00
_cell.angle_beta   90.00
_cell.angle_gamma   90.00
#
_symmetry.space_group_name_H-M   'P 1'
#
loop_
_entity.id
_entity.type
_entity.pdbx_description
1 polymer ?
#
loop_
_entity_poly.entity_id
_entity_poly.type
_entity_poly.pdbx_seq_one_letter_code
_entity_poly.pdbx_strand_id
1 'polypeptide(L)'
;RYDPVGRLLNATSRLGVETFAFDPASNLLDEKNQQVQXPLDHDPKRNTLMDNLLREYAGSHYDYDERGNQIRRWHNGQQSRLHWDLFDRLVRFENSQLSVDYAYDPLGRRLYKHSNAHHLNRSEAGSQWNRNEQARKQRELGCGFTLFGWDGDTLAWESSPAQADGASGKTVHYLYEPGTFVPVAQALRHQPMRLLAQPSYTGAYDIDQDPLWTHTPQALPIDVLAWYQCDHLGTPQELTDPTGQIAWSAQYKAWGEVKEQRTEWAQRQGLTNPIRFQGQYHDHETGLHYNRYRYYDPRVGRFVSKDPISYAGGLNLYAYAPNPTGWVDPLGLARIYKDAPYHGPADNAVKSRAPSNGQAALDNSVQVKETSPRRVGVDTAKNELVVLDKTQTLPNGDEEFHGHVRCWCDLHSDQQNALRKSKKTTTKGKIKK
;
A
#
# COMPACT_ATOMS: atom_id res chain seq x y z
N ARG A 1 8.67 19.52 -8.68
CA ARG A 1 7.83 20.69 -8.95
C ARG A 1 6.36 20.31 -8.80
N TYR A 2 5.56 21.23 -8.24
CA TYR A 2 4.15 20.97 -7.93
C TYR A 2 3.26 22.06 -8.50
N ASP A 3 1.99 21.73 -8.71
CA ASP A 3 0.97 22.70 -9.09
C ASP A 3 0.41 23.41 -7.83
N PRO A 4 -0.47 24.41 -7.99
CA PRO A 4 -1.00 25.16 -6.83
C PRO A 4 -1.83 24.34 -5.85
N VAL A 5 -2.32 23.15 -6.24
CA VAL A 5 -3.07 22.25 -5.33
C VAL A 5 -2.21 21.10 -4.80
N GLY A 6 -0.88 21.15 -5.06
CA GLY A 6 0.08 20.22 -4.47
C GLY A 6 0.34 18.95 -5.27
N ARG A 7 -0.19 18.83 -6.50
CA ARG A 7 0.05 17.64 -7.33
C ARG A 7 1.43 17.72 -7.98
N LEU A 8 2.08 16.55 -8.14
CA LEU A 8 3.44 16.47 -8.65
C LEU A 8 3.47 16.69 -10.17
N LEU A 9 4.08 17.79 -10.63
CA LEU A 9 4.22 18.10 -12.07
C LEU A 9 5.53 17.58 -12.66
N ASN A 10 6.57 17.46 -11.85
CA ASN A 10 7.89 17.06 -12.35
C ASN A 10 8.70 16.44 -11.21
N ALA A 11 9.34 15.32 -11.49
CA ALA A 11 10.27 14.65 -10.59
C ALA A 11 11.57 14.36 -11.33
N THR A 12 12.68 14.49 -10.63
CA THR A 12 14.01 14.15 -11.16
C THR A 12 14.62 13.10 -10.23
N SER A 13 15.08 12.01 -10.80
CA SER A 13 15.71 10.91 -10.07
C SER A 13 16.90 10.39 -10.87
N ARG A 14 17.56 9.35 -10.37
CA ARG A 14 18.62 8.66 -11.13
C ARG A 14 18.06 7.96 -12.37
N LEU A 15 16.76 7.71 -12.43
CA LEU A 15 16.11 7.10 -13.61
C LEU A 15 15.78 8.13 -14.70
N GLY A 16 15.98 9.42 -14.41
CA GLY A 16 15.74 10.50 -15.36
C GLY A 16 14.75 11.53 -14.83
N VAL A 17 14.15 12.28 -15.76
CA VAL A 17 13.15 13.29 -15.47
C VAL A 17 11.78 12.78 -15.89
N GLU A 18 10.82 12.84 -14.96
CA GLU A 18 9.43 12.48 -15.20
C GLU A 18 8.59 13.76 -15.15
N THR A 19 7.67 13.90 -16.11
CA THR A 19 6.71 15.01 -16.13
C THR A 19 5.30 14.45 -16.08
N PHE A 20 4.43 15.15 -15.37
CA PHE A 20 3.07 14.70 -15.12
C PHE A 20 2.08 15.81 -15.41
N ALA A 21 0.92 15.44 -15.94
CA ALA A 21 -0.23 16.31 -16.09
C ALA A 21 -1.45 15.61 -15.49
N PHE A 22 -2.41 16.40 -15.05
CA PHE A 22 -3.60 15.88 -14.37
C PHE A 22 -4.85 16.54 -14.95
N ASP A 23 -5.91 15.76 -15.00
CA ASP A 23 -7.24 16.30 -15.27
C ASP A 23 -7.79 17.03 -14.02
N PRO A 24 -8.94 17.72 -14.12
CA PRO A 24 -9.53 18.40 -12.97
C PRO A 24 -9.87 17.46 -11.79
N ALA A 25 -10.09 16.17 -12.03
CA ALA A 25 -10.38 15.17 -11.00
C ALA A 25 -9.11 14.52 -10.44
N SER A 26 -7.93 15.05 -10.80
CA SER A 26 -6.61 14.58 -10.35
C SER A 26 -6.22 13.19 -10.87
N ASN A 27 -6.77 12.77 -12.01
CA ASN A 27 -6.28 11.59 -12.71
C ASN A 27 -5.02 11.94 -13.50
N LEU A 28 -4.01 11.07 -13.46
CA LEU A 28 -2.82 11.22 -14.28
C LEU A 28 -3.18 11.06 -15.77
N LEU A 29 -2.67 11.96 -16.59
CA LEU A 29 -2.83 11.93 -18.04
C LEU A 29 -1.56 11.33 -18.67
N ASP A 30 -1.73 10.45 -19.65
CA ASP A 30 -0.59 9.93 -20.40
C ASP A 30 -0.06 10.98 -21.39
N GLU A 31 1.12 10.72 -21.98
CA GLU A 31 1.80 11.69 -22.86
C GLU A 31 0.94 12.08 -24.08
N LYS A 32 0.14 11.17 -24.59
CA LYS A 32 -0.74 11.44 -25.74
C LYS A 32 -1.85 12.42 -25.37
N ASN A 33 -2.38 12.29 -24.15
CA ASN A 33 -3.50 13.10 -23.68
C ASN A 33 -3.04 14.47 -23.13
N GLN A 34 -1.77 14.63 -22.81
CA GLN A 34 -1.22 15.91 -22.33
C GLN A 34 -1.26 17.02 -23.40
N GLN A 35 -1.28 16.65 -24.68
CA GLN A 35 -1.21 17.62 -25.79
C GLN A 35 -2.57 18.03 -26.36
N VAL A 36 -3.65 17.42 -25.95
CA VAL A 36 -4.98 17.64 -26.55
C VAL A 36 -5.90 18.34 -25.55
N GLN A 37 -5.90 19.71 -25.66
CA GLN A 37 -7.02 20.49 -25.11
C GLN A 37 -8.10 20.60 -26.18
N UNK A 38 -8.62 19.56 -26.51
CA UNK A 38 -9.53 19.64 -27.31
C UNK A 38 -10.64 20.08 -26.71
N PRO A 39 -11.43 20.68 -27.43
CA PRO A 39 -12.76 20.93 -26.89
C PRO A 39 -13.36 19.61 -26.45
N LEU A 40 -14.07 19.63 -25.37
CA LEU A 40 -14.80 18.48 -24.84
C LEU A 40 -15.48 17.74 -26.00
N ASP A 41 -14.94 16.59 -26.33
CA ASP A 41 -15.54 15.75 -27.36
C ASP A 41 -16.85 15.21 -26.80
N HIS A 42 -17.96 15.64 -27.37
CA HIS A 42 -19.30 15.28 -26.92
C HIS A 42 -19.70 13.85 -27.28
N ASP A 43 -18.78 13.04 -27.80
CA ASP A 43 -19.06 11.61 -28.04
C ASP A 43 -18.83 10.80 -26.74
N PRO A 44 -19.92 10.39 -26.05
CA PRO A 44 -19.77 9.65 -24.82
C PRO A 44 -19.12 8.26 -24.97
N LYS A 45 -19.01 7.76 -26.20
CA LYS A 45 -18.33 6.49 -26.49
C LYS A 45 -16.80 6.61 -26.45
N ARG A 46 -16.28 7.85 -26.53
CA ARG A 46 -14.84 8.12 -26.53
C ARG A 46 -14.31 8.67 -25.22
N ASN A 47 -15.16 8.80 -24.22
CA ASN A 47 -14.70 9.37 -22.93
C ASN A 47 -13.85 8.34 -22.19
N THR A 48 -12.53 8.57 -22.17
CA THR A 48 -11.56 7.68 -21.54
C THR A 48 -11.66 7.67 -20.00
N LEU A 49 -12.38 8.64 -19.42
CA LEU A 49 -12.48 8.84 -17.97
C LEU A 49 -13.91 9.18 -17.54
N MET A 50 -14.83 8.24 -17.78
CA MET A 50 -16.19 8.36 -17.27
C MET A 50 -16.21 7.79 -15.83
N ASP A 51 -16.68 8.58 -14.87
CA ASP A 51 -16.73 8.22 -13.44
C ASP A 51 -15.33 7.90 -12.86
N ASN A 52 -14.29 8.57 -13.36
CA ASN A 52 -12.88 8.32 -12.99
C ASN A 52 -12.39 6.91 -13.34
N LEU A 53 -13.12 6.17 -14.18
CA LEU A 53 -12.68 4.87 -14.68
C LEU A 53 -11.64 5.08 -15.79
N LEU A 54 -10.41 4.69 -15.53
CA LEU A 54 -9.31 4.81 -16.49
C LEU A 54 -9.44 3.70 -17.54
N ARG A 55 -9.89 4.03 -18.74
CA ARG A 55 -10.09 3.06 -19.81
C ARG A 55 -8.83 2.79 -20.63
N GLU A 56 -7.94 3.79 -20.69
CA GLU A 56 -6.69 3.68 -21.44
C GLU A 56 -5.61 4.54 -20.80
N TYR A 57 -4.38 4.01 -20.74
CA TYR A 57 -3.20 4.73 -20.25
C TYR A 57 -1.95 4.09 -20.85
N ALA A 58 -1.13 4.89 -21.53
CA ALA A 58 0.19 4.49 -22.04
C ALA A 58 0.14 3.16 -22.83
N GLY A 59 -0.88 3.01 -23.69
CA GLY A 59 -1.03 1.82 -24.52
C GLY A 59 -1.65 0.60 -23.83
N SER A 60 -2.05 0.75 -22.59
CA SER A 60 -2.80 -0.29 -21.85
C SER A 60 -4.29 0.05 -21.88
N HIS A 61 -5.13 -0.97 -21.94
CA HIS A 61 -6.60 -0.83 -21.92
C HIS A 61 -7.16 -1.59 -20.72
N TYR A 62 -8.21 -1.04 -20.11
CA TYR A 62 -8.78 -1.55 -18.85
C TYR A 62 -10.30 -1.65 -18.94
N ASP A 63 -10.85 -2.75 -18.44
CA ASP A 63 -12.30 -2.93 -18.23
C ASP A 63 -12.60 -3.04 -16.75
N TYR A 64 -13.81 -2.61 -16.38
CA TYR A 64 -14.28 -2.59 -15.00
C TYR A 64 -15.64 -3.27 -14.87
N ASP A 65 -15.92 -3.83 -13.70
CA ASP A 65 -17.26 -4.34 -13.38
C ASP A 65 -18.18 -3.18 -12.96
N GLU A 66 -19.43 -3.50 -12.64
CA GLU A 66 -20.46 -2.51 -12.26
C GLU A 66 -20.10 -1.79 -10.93
N ARG A 67 -19.30 -2.44 -10.08
CA ARG A 67 -18.85 -1.85 -8.82
C ARG A 67 -17.62 -0.96 -8.99
N GLY A 68 -16.99 -1.01 -10.17
CA GLY A 68 -15.81 -0.20 -10.49
C GLY A 68 -14.49 -0.89 -10.20
N ASN A 69 -14.50 -2.21 -10.03
CA ASN A 69 -13.26 -2.99 -9.89
C ASN A 69 -12.70 -3.30 -11.26
N GLN A 70 -11.39 -3.15 -11.45
CA GLN A 70 -10.74 -3.50 -12.70
C GLN A 70 -10.80 -5.02 -12.88
N ILE A 71 -11.41 -5.47 -14.00
CA ILE A 71 -11.59 -6.91 -14.28
C ILE A 71 -10.69 -7.41 -15.41
N ARG A 72 -10.22 -6.51 -16.29
CA ARG A 72 -9.32 -6.88 -17.38
C ARG A 72 -8.30 -5.78 -17.63
N ARG A 73 -7.14 -6.23 -18.08
CA ARG A 73 -6.07 -5.33 -18.51
C ARG A 73 -5.43 -5.94 -19.77
N TRP A 74 -5.27 -5.11 -20.81
CA TRP A 74 -4.49 -5.45 -21.99
C TRP A 74 -3.25 -4.57 -22.02
N HIS A 75 -2.09 -5.17 -22.19
CA HIS A 75 -0.83 -4.44 -22.30
C HIS A 75 0.12 -5.22 -23.21
N ASN A 76 0.62 -4.58 -24.26
CA ASN A 76 1.57 -5.18 -25.20
C ASN A 76 1.08 -6.55 -25.75
N GLY A 77 -0.20 -6.63 -26.13
CA GLY A 77 -0.79 -7.84 -26.68
C GLY A 77 -1.12 -8.93 -25.66
N GLN A 78 -0.82 -8.71 -24.38
CA GLN A 78 -1.13 -9.65 -23.32
C GLN A 78 -2.37 -9.21 -22.55
N GLN A 79 -3.23 -10.17 -22.27
CA GLN A 79 -4.44 -9.94 -21.47
C GLN A 79 -4.27 -10.52 -20.08
N SER A 80 -4.71 -9.76 -19.08
CA SER A 80 -4.83 -10.24 -17.69
C SER A 80 -6.28 -10.08 -17.23
N ARG A 81 -6.73 -10.97 -16.37
CA ARG A 81 -8.07 -10.95 -15.77
C ARG A 81 -7.95 -10.90 -14.25
N LEU A 82 -8.82 -10.13 -13.62
CA LEU A 82 -8.91 -9.97 -12.17
C LEU A 82 -10.32 -10.32 -11.72
N HIS A 83 -10.43 -11.13 -10.69
CA HIS A 83 -11.71 -11.59 -10.14
C HIS A 83 -11.83 -11.11 -8.70
N TRP A 84 -13.00 -10.61 -8.33
CA TRP A 84 -13.24 -9.94 -7.05
C TRP A 84 -14.37 -10.63 -6.28
N ASP A 85 -14.26 -10.65 -4.95
CA ASP A 85 -15.33 -11.15 -4.10
C ASP A 85 -16.40 -10.07 -3.83
N LEU A 86 -17.37 -10.38 -2.97
CA LEU A 86 -18.46 -9.47 -2.65
C LEU A 86 -18.02 -8.26 -1.80
N PHE A 87 -16.80 -8.31 -1.26
CA PHE A 87 -16.21 -7.23 -0.46
C PHE A 87 -15.18 -6.42 -1.26
N ASP A 88 -15.15 -6.58 -2.59
CA ASP A 88 -14.23 -5.92 -3.52
C ASP A 88 -12.75 -6.24 -3.19
N ARG A 89 -12.48 -7.48 -2.74
CA ARG A 89 -11.12 -7.98 -2.54
C ARG A 89 -10.74 -8.88 -3.71
N LEU A 90 -9.50 -8.73 -4.20
CA LEU A 90 -9.00 -9.51 -5.33
C LEU A 90 -8.81 -10.97 -4.90
N VAL A 91 -9.56 -11.90 -5.48
CA VAL A 91 -9.48 -13.31 -5.12
C VAL A 91 -8.75 -14.16 -6.17
N ARG A 92 -8.63 -13.65 -7.40
CA ARG A 92 -7.88 -14.36 -8.43
C ARG A 92 -7.37 -13.40 -9.50
N PHE A 93 -6.15 -13.62 -9.92
CA PHE A 93 -5.53 -12.97 -11.10
C PHE A 93 -5.09 -14.08 -12.04
N GLU A 94 -5.22 -13.85 -13.35
CA GLU A 94 -4.70 -14.77 -14.35
C GLU A 94 -4.28 -14.04 -15.63
N ASN A 95 -3.25 -14.56 -16.27
CA ASN A 95 -2.80 -14.12 -17.59
C ASN A 95 -2.40 -15.35 -18.43
N SER A 96 -1.71 -15.16 -19.54
CA SER A 96 -1.30 -16.26 -20.42
C SER A 96 -0.26 -17.19 -19.78
N GLN A 97 0.47 -16.74 -18.75
CA GLN A 97 1.60 -17.47 -18.20
C GLN A 97 1.28 -18.15 -16.86
N LEU A 98 0.45 -17.50 -16.02
CA LEU A 98 0.20 -17.96 -14.66
C LEU A 98 -1.18 -17.53 -14.15
N SER A 99 -1.59 -18.14 -13.06
CA SER A 99 -2.72 -17.68 -12.25
C SER A 99 -2.29 -17.55 -10.79
N VAL A 100 -2.96 -16.67 -10.04
CA VAL A 100 -2.74 -16.47 -8.61
C VAL A 100 -4.09 -16.46 -7.91
N ASP A 101 -4.21 -17.24 -6.85
CA ASP A 101 -5.39 -17.24 -5.97
C ASP A 101 -5.01 -16.58 -4.65
N TYR A 102 -5.93 -15.80 -4.09
CA TYR A 102 -5.75 -15.07 -2.84
C TYR A 102 -6.88 -15.42 -1.87
N ALA A 103 -6.56 -15.45 -0.58
CA ALA A 103 -7.57 -15.57 0.48
C ALA A 103 -7.29 -14.54 1.58
N TYR A 104 -8.33 -14.22 2.33
CA TYR A 104 -8.31 -13.17 3.34
C TYR A 104 -8.89 -13.71 4.66
N ASP A 105 -8.40 -13.19 5.76
CA ASP A 105 -8.93 -13.50 7.08
C ASP A 105 -10.23 -12.71 7.33
N PRO A 106 -10.94 -12.98 8.44
CA PRO A 106 -12.20 -12.25 8.72
C PRO A 106 -12.06 -10.74 8.86
N LEU A 107 -10.85 -10.23 9.13
CA LEU A 107 -10.59 -8.80 9.19
C LEU A 107 -10.18 -8.20 7.82
N GLY A 108 -10.21 -9.02 6.76
CA GLY A 108 -9.87 -8.61 5.40
C GLY A 108 -8.38 -8.51 5.12
N ARG A 109 -7.52 -9.03 6.02
CA ARG A 109 -6.07 -9.06 5.78
C ARG A 109 -5.73 -10.28 4.93
N ARG A 110 -4.81 -10.10 3.98
CA ARG A 110 -4.45 -11.20 3.07
C ARG A 110 -3.80 -12.35 3.82
N LEU A 111 -4.43 -13.52 3.78
CA LEU A 111 -3.97 -14.71 4.49
C LEU A 111 -2.92 -15.49 3.67
N TYR A 112 -3.17 -15.65 2.39
CA TYR A 112 -2.18 -16.29 1.50
C TYR A 112 -2.35 -15.83 0.05
N LYS A 113 -1.32 -16.10 -0.73
CA LYS A 113 -1.39 -16.12 -2.18
C LYS A 113 -0.83 -17.47 -2.67
N HIS A 114 -1.39 -18.01 -3.74
CA HIS A 114 -0.94 -19.25 -4.35
C HIS A 114 -0.90 -19.06 -5.86
N SER A 115 0.29 -19.00 -6.42
CA SER A 115 0.49 -18.82 -7.85
C SER A 115 0.92 -20.11 -8.52
N ASN A 116 0.43 -20.31 -9.75
CA ASN A 116 0.68 -21.51 -10.56
C ASN A 116 0.97 -21.12 -11.99
N ALA A 117 2.07 -21.63 -12.52
CA ALA A 117 2.44 -21.45 -13.92
C ALA A 117 1.54 -22.30 -14.82
N HIS A 118 1.10 -21.75 -15.93
CA HIS A 118 0.31 -22.51 -16.91
C HIS A 118 1.21 -23.47 -17.69
N HIS A 119 0.76 -24.70 -17.81
CA HIS A 119 1.47 -25.73 -18.53
C HIS A 119 0.46 -26.61 -19.28
N LEU A 120 0.67 -26.77 -20.57
CA LEU A 120 -0.10 -27.69 -21.38
C LEU A 120 0.67 -29.01 -21.44
N ASN A 121 0.05 -30.06 -20.93
CA ASN A 121 0.64 -31.40 -20.97
C ASN A 121 0.76 -31.88 -22.43
N ARG A 122 1.93 -32.40 -22.74
CA ARG A 122 2.20 -33.03 -24.03
C ARG A 122 2.15 -34.55 -23.82
N SER A 123 1.13 -35.20 -24.34
CA SER A 123 0.92 -36.63 -24.15
C SER A 123 2.09 -37.46 -24.67
N GLU A 124 2.65 -37.04 -25.79
CA GLU A 124 3.76 -37.71 -26.45
C GLU A 124 5.10 -37.62 -25.69
N ALA A 125 5.23 -36.63 -24.78
CA ALA A 125 6.47 -36.42 -24.03
C ALA A 125 6.55 -37.23 -22.74
N GLY A 126 5.45 -37.84 -22.32
CA GLY A 126 5.40 -38.65 -21.09
C GLY A 126 5.18 -37.82 -19.81
N SER A 127 4.79 -38.53 -18.76
CA SER A 127 4.38 -37.88 -17.51
C SER A 127 5.56 -37.23 -16.77
N GLN A 128 6.71 -37.86 -16.78
CA GLN A 128 7.90 -37.32 -16.09
C GLN A 128 8.37 -36.00 -16.73
N TRP A 129 8.43 -35.97 -18.06
CA TRP A 129 8.79 -34.74 -18.78
C TRP A 129 7.83 -33.60 -18.45
N ASN A 130 6.52 -33.89 -18.46
CA ASN A 130 5.49 -32.88 -18.16
C ASN A 130 5.64 -32.35 -16.72
N ARG A 131 5.91 -33.21 -15.74
CA ARG A 131 6.17 -32.79 -14.34
C ARG A 131 7.41 -31.88 -14.27
N ASN A 132 8.49 -32.28 -14.92
CA ASN A 132 9.74 -31.51 -14.91
C ASN A 132 9.54 -30.13 -15.56
N GLU A 133 8.82 -30.09 -16.68
CA GLU A 133 8.56 -28.83 -17.39
C GLU A 133 7.64 -27.91 -16.57
N GLN A 134 6.62 -28.47 -15.92
CA GLN A 134 5.78 -27.70 -14.97
C GLN A 134 6.62 -27.12 -13.85
N ALA A 135 7.49 -27.91 -13.22
CA ALA A 135 8.36 -27.45 -12.15
C ALA A 135 9.34 -26.38 -12.63
N ARG A 136 9.87 -26.52 -13.86
CA ARG A 136 10.76 -25.51 -14.46
C ARG A 136 10.02 -24.16 -14.62
N LYS A 137 8.81 -24.19 -15.17
CA LYS A 137 7.99 -22.97 -15.34
C LYS A 137 7.64 -22.34 -14.00
N GLN A 138 7.29 -23.15 -12.99
CA GLN A 138 7.01 -22.65 -11.64
C GLN A 138 8.21 -21.87 -11.10
N ARG A 139 9.42 -22.41 -11.25
CA ARG A 139 10.66 -21.74 -10.78
C ARG A 139 10.93 -20.45 -11.58
N GLU A 140 10.81 -20.52 -12.91
CA GLU A 140 11.08 -19.37 -13.78
C GLU A 140 10.18 -18.17 -13.47
N LEU A 141 8.91 -18.45 -13.19
CA LEU A 141 7.94 -17.41 -12.90
C LEU A 141 7.84 -17.07 -11.40
N GLY A 142 8.62 -17.75 -10.56
CA GLY A 142 8.60 -17.55 -9.11
C GLY A 142 7.28 -17.94 -8.48
N CYS A 143 6.56 -18.90 -9.09
CA CYS A 143 5.25 -19.34 -8.61
C CYS A 143 5.36 -20.22 -7.38
N GLY A 144 4.37 -20.15 -6.50
CA GLY A 144 4.32 -20.96 -5.30
C GLY A 144 3.28 -20.45 -4.32
N PHE A 145 3.31 -21.03 -3.12
CA PHE A 145 2.41 -20.68 -2.03
C PHE A 145 3.14 -19.76 -1.04
N THR A 146 2.49 -18.68 -0.62
CA THR A 146 3.00 -17.78 0.41
C THR A 146 1.90 -17.51 1.42
N LEU A 147 2.17 -17.78 2.68
CA LEU A 147 1.29 -17.50 3.83
C LEU A 147 1.75 -16.19 4.46
N PHE A 148 0.81 -15.37 4.94
CA PHE A 148 1.08 -14.06 5.55
C PHE A 148 0.57 -14.03 7.00
N GLY A 149 1.36 -13.44 7.89
CA GLY A 149 0.97 -13.20 9.27
C GLY A 149 1.04 -11.70 9.58
N TRP A 150 0.10 -11.23 10.40
CA TRP A 150 -0.14 -9.81 10.62
C TRP A 150 -0.06 -9.45 12.10
N ASP A 151 0.46 -8.26 12.37
CA ASP A 151 0.35 -7.60 13.67
C ASP A 151 -0.49 -6.34 13.46
N GLY A 152 -1.76 -6.40 13.85
CA GLY A 152 -2.71 -5.37 13.48
C GLY A 152 -2.83 -5.26 11.96
N ASP A 153 -2.48 -4.11 11.41
CA ASP A 153 -2.49 -3.85 9.97
C ASP A 153 -1.10 -3.87 9.32
N THR A 154 -0.06 -4.19 10.10
CA THR A 154 1.30 -4.34 9.55
C THR A 154 1.59 -5.81 9.25
N LEU A 155 2.26 -6.07 8.13
CA LEU A 155 2.69 -7.41 7.75
C LEU A 155 3.86 -7.84 8.65
N ALA A 156 3.60 -8.77 9.57
CA ALA A 156 4.63 -9.22 10.52
C ALA A 156 5.58 -10.25 9.89
N TRP A 157 5.06 -11.14 9.04
CA TRP A 157 5.90 -12.15 8.40
C TRP A 157 5.21 -12.73 7.16
N GLU A 158 6.04 -13.34 6.30
CA GLU A 158 5.58 -14.21 5.22
C GLU A 158 6.33 -15.52 5.27
N SER A 159 5.70 -16.61 4.82
CA SER A 159 6.32 -17.92 4.83
C SER A 159 5.90 -18.74 3.62
N SER A 160 6.86 -19.42 3.02
CA SER A 160 6.62 -20.36 1.91
C SER A 160 7.07 -21.77 2.34
N PRO A 161 6.30 -22.80 2.01
CA PRO A 161 6.69 -24.19 2.34
C PRO A 161 7.84 -24.66 1.47
N ALA A 162 8.44 -25.76 1.87
CA ALA A 162 9.41 -26.46 1.02
C ALA A 162 8.70 -26.91 -0.27
N GLN A 163 9.38 -26.82 -1.38
CA GLN A 163 8.81 -27.18 -2.68
C GLN A 163 9.17 -28.61 -3.07
N ALA A 164 8.37 -29.19 -3.95
CA ALA A 164 8.55 -30.59 -4.41
C ALA A 164 9.88 -30.79 -5.16
N ASP A 165 10.46 -29.71 -5.68
CA ASP A 165 11.74 -29.73 -6.40
C ASP A 165 12.96 -29.73 -5.47
N GLY A 166 12.74 -29.77 -4.16
CA GLY A 166 13.80 -29.80 -3.15
C GLY A 166 14.21 -28.42 -2.63
N ALA A 167 13.60 -27.34 -3.13
CA ALA A 167 13.87 -26.01 -2.58
C ALA A 167 13.33 -25.96 -1.14
N SER A 168 14.18 -25.51 -0.21
CA SER A 168 13.78 -25.38 1.20
C SER A 168 12.77 -24.24 1.35
N GLY A 169 11.83 -24.41 2.27
CA GLY A 169 10.92 -23.33 2.62
C GLY A 169 11.65 -22.19 3.32
N LYS A 170 10.99 -21.04 3.40
CA LYS A 170 11.58 -19.89 4.08
C LYS A 170 10.50 -19.10 4.82
N THR A 171 10.96 -18.36 5.83
CA THR A 171 10.13 -17.40 6.56
C THR A 171 10.90 -16.09 6.65
N VAL A 172 10.22 -14.97 6.35
CA VAL A 172 10.79 -13.63 6.49
C VAL A 172 9.92 -12.87 7.50
N HIS A 173 10.55 -12.36 8.55
CA HIS A 173 9.92 -11.47 9.52
C HIS A 173 10.27 -10.03 9.16
N TYR A 174 9.29 -9.15 9.28
CA TYR A 174 9.43 -7.72 9.04
C TYR A 174 9.28 -6.96 10.35
N LEU A 175 10.23 -6.11 10.66
CA LEU A 175 10.23 -5.30 11.86
C LEU A 175 10.07 -3.83 11.46
N TYR A 176 9.19 -3.12 12.15
CA TYR A 176 8.85 -1.72 11.85
C TYR A 176 9.15 -0.83 13.05
N GLU A 177 9.31 0.45 12.79
CA GLU A 177 9.31 1.44 13.88
C GLU A 177 7.97 1.34 14.62
N PRO A 178 7.97 1.32 15.95
CA PRO A 178 6.73 1.13 16.71
C PRO A 178 5.62 2.11 16.32
N GLY A 179 4.42 1.58 16.03
CA GLY A 179 3.26 2.37 15.67
C GLY A 179 3.29 2.97 14.27
N THR A 180 4.20 2.49 13.41
CA THR A 180 4.31 3.01 12.03
C THR A 180 4.33 1.87 11.01
N PHE A 181 4.37 2.24 9.73
CA PHE A 181 4.59 1.30 8.61
C PHE A 181 6.01 1.44 8.03
N VAL A 182 6.92 2.08 8.76
CA VAL A 182 8.31 2.29 8.33
C VAL A 182 9.12 1.06 8.70
N PRO A 183 9.65 0.29 7.72
CA PRO A 183 10.40 -0.93 8.04
C PRO A 183 11.80 -0.58 8.55
N VAL A 184 12.29 -1.35 9.52
CA VAL A 184 13.61 -1.20 10.14
C VAL A 184 14.52 -2.34 9.76
N ALA A 185 14.00 -3.59 9.77
CA ALA A 185 14.81 -4.77 9.49
C ALA A 185 13.93 -5.89 8.96
N GLN A 186 14.55 -6.82 8.23
CA GLN A 186 13.93 -8.11 7.94
C GLN A 186 14.87 -9.22 8.37
N ALA A 187 14.27 -10.27 8.94
CA ALA A 187 14.98 -11.43 9.44
C ALA A 187 14.48 -12.68 8.69
N LEU A 188 15.39 -13.34 7.97
CA LEU A 188 15.05 -14.48 7.12
C LEU A 188 15.55 -15.77 7.76
N ARG A 189 14.70 -16.81 7.73
CA ARG A 189 15.05 -18.18 8.10
C ARG A 189 14.79 -19.08 6.91
N HIS A 190 15.70 -20.02 6.66
CA HIS A 190 15.57 -21.00 5.59
C HIS A 190 14.70 -22.21 6.01
N GLN A 191 13.63 -21.91 6.73
CA GLN A 191 12.63 -22.90 7.18
C GLN A 191 11.23 -22.26 7.10
N PRO A 192 10.22 -23.04 6.73
CA PRO A 192 8.85 -22.51 6.75
C PRO A 192 8.36 -22.28 8.18
N MET A 193 7.35 -21.44 8.33
CA MET A 193 6.70 -21.19 9.61
C MET A 193 6.05 -22.50 10.10
N ARG A 194 6.28 -22.81 11.37
CA ARG A 194 5.61 -23.94 12.02
C ARG A 194 4.27 -23.45 12.56
N LEU A 195 3.20 -23.97 12.00
CA LEU A 195 1.85 -23.66 12.45
C LEU A 195 1.46 -24.63 13.56
N LEU A 196 0.71 -24.14 14.54
CA LEU A 196 0.15 -24.99 15.60
C LEU A 196 -0.91 -25.89 14.99
N ALA A 197 -0.94 -27.14 15.44
CA ALA A 197 -1.99 -28.06 15.04
C ALA A 197 -3.33 -27.58 15.59
N GLN A 198 -4.35 -27.60 14.75
CA GLN A 198 -5.69 -27.27 15.21
C GLN A 198 -6.19 -28.39 16.13
N PRO A 199 -6.65 -28.07 17.36
CA PRO A 199 -7.18 -29.12 18.23
C PRO A 199 -8.50 -29.66 17.71
N SER A 200 -8.83 -30.87 18.11
CA SER A 200 -10.13 -31.49 17.80
C SER A 200 -11.18 -30.93 18.77
N TYR A 201 -12.24 -30.37 18.23
CA TYR A 201 -13.35 -29.82 19.04
C TYR A 201 -14.57 -30.76 19.00
N THR A 202 -14.34 -32.07 18.84
CA THR A 202 -15.43 -33.07 18.80
C THR A 202 -16.02 -33.41 20.18
N GLY A 203 -15.33 -33.04 21.25
CA GLY A 203 -15.78 -33.18 22.62
C GLY A 203 -15.92 -31.86 23.34
N ALA A 204 -16.00 -31.91 24.67
CA ALA A 204 -16.00 -30.68 25.47
C ALA A 204 -14.65 -29.94 25.32
N TYR A 205 -14.70 -28.62 25.18
CA TYR A 205 -13.50 -27.79 25.06
C TYR A 205 -12.68 -27.88 26.38
N ASP A 206 -11.38 -28.10 26.22
CA ASP A 206 -10.44 -28.17 27.34
C ASP A 206 -9.27 -27.22 27.09
N ILE A 207 -9.24 -26.14 27.85
CA ILE A 207 -8.24 -25.08 27.72
C ILE A 207 -6.82 -25.61 27.99
N ASP A 208 -6.70 -26.62 28.86
CA ASP A 208 -5.39 -27.18 29.23
C ASP A 208 -4.80 -28.06 28.12
N GLN A 209 -5.59 -28.39 27.09
CA GLN A 209 -5.14 -29.16 25.94
C GLN A 209 -5.08 -28.35 24.64
N ASP A 210 -5.54 -27.10 24.68
CA ASP A 210 -5.55 -26.25 23.48
C ASP A 210 -4.14 -25.70 23.23
N PRO A 211 -3.54 -25.97 22.06
CA PRO A 211 -2.19 -25.49 21.75
C PRO A 211 -2.06 -23.96 21.79
N LEU A 212 -3.14 -23.21 21.59
CA LEU A 212 -3.09 -21.74 21.72
C LEU A 212 -2.68 -21.30 23.13
N TRP A 213 -3.00 -22.10 24.16
CA TRP A 213 -2.74 -21.75 25.55
C TRP A 213 -1.59 -22.57 26.16
N THR A 214 -1.35 -23.77 25.64
CA THR A 214 -0.32 -24.67 26.19
C THR A 214 1.03 -24.55 25.47
N HIS A 215 1.04 -24.01 24.23
CA HIS A 215 2.28 -23.91 23.47
C HIS A 215 3.21 -22.84 24.04
N THR A 216 4.45 -23.23 24.27
CA THR A 216 5.51 -22.30 24.63
C THR A 216 6.36 -22.03 23.39
N PRO A 217 6.32 -20.80 22.85
CA PRO A 217 7.12 -20.48 21.68
C PRO A 217 8.62 -20.63 21.96
N GLN A 218 9.33 -21.25 21.03
CA GLN A 218 10.77 -21.37 21.12
C GLN A 218 11.41 -20.40 20.14
N ALA A 219 12.44 -19.68 20.59
CA ALA A 219 13.21 -18.82 19.73
C ALA A 219 13.93 -19.69 18.69
N LEU A 220 13.76 -19.39 17.43
CA LEU A 220 14.43 -20.08 16.34
C LEU A 220 15.54 -19.19 15.78
N PRO A 221 16.67 -19.76 15.35
CA PRO A 221 17.78 -18.95 14.84
C PRO A 221 17.36 -18.19 13.57
N ILE A 222 17.97 -17.03 13.41
CA ILE A 222 17.85 -16.20 12.20
C ILE A 222 19.07 -16.56 11.34
N ASP A 223 18.82 -16.88 10.06
CA ASP A 223 19.90 -17.21 9.12
C ASP A 223 20.47 -15.94 8.46
N VAL A 224 19.59 -14.97 8.14
CA VAL A 224 19.98 -13.72 7.49
C VAL A 224 19.24 -12.57 8.14
N LEU A 225 19.97 -11.52 8.51
CA LEU A 225 19.42 -10.27 8.99
C LEU A 225 19.81 -9.16 8.00
N ALA A 226 18.86 -8.30 7.65
CA ALA A 226 19.13 -7.16 6.77
C ALA A 226 18.40 -5.94 7.30
N TRP A 227 19.04 -4.77 7.20
CA TRP A 227 18.56 -3.51 7.74
C TRP A 227 18.07 -2.62 6.62
N TYR A 228 16.89 -2.02 6.79
CA TYR A 228 16.32 -1.10 5.82
C TYR A 228 16.97 0.27 5.92
N GLN A 229 17.32 0.82 4.77
CA GLN A 229 17.69 2.23 4.62
C GLN A 229 16.57 2.88 3.81
N CYS A 230 15.78 3.70 4.49
CA CYS A 230 14.57 4.30 3.92
C CYS A 230 14.77 5.78 3.61
N ASP A 231 13.96 6.30 2.69
CA ASP A 231 13.90 7.74 2.44
C ASP A 231 13.06 8.44 3.53
N HIS A 232 12.82 9.73 3.33
CA HIS A 232 12.09 10.58 4.29
C HIS A 232 10.62 10.19 4.48
N LEU A 233 10.06 9.37 3.59
CA LEU A 233 8.68 8.84 3.71
C LEU A 233 8.65 7.40 4.19
N GLY A 234 9.79 6.83 4.56
CA GLY A 234 9.87 5.44 5.00
C GLY A 234 9.86 4.43 3.86
N THR A 235 10.15 4.86 2.63
CA THR A 235 10.22 3.95 1.48
C THR A 235 11.62 3.32 1.41
N PRO A 236 11.73 1.98 1.39
CA PRO A 236 13.05 1.32 1.34
C PRO A 236 13.83 1.66 0.07
N GLN A 237 15.02 2.18 0.23
CA GLN A 237 15.95 2.45 -0.86
C GLN A 237 17.02 1.37 -0.95
N GLU A 238 17.45 0.84 0.20
CA GLU A 238 18.49 -0.19 0.28
C GLU A 238 18.21 -1.13 1.45
N LEU A 239 18.73 -2.35 1.34
CA LEU A 239 18.90 -3.28 2.46
C LEU A 239 20.40 -3.49 2.64
N THR A 240 20.88 -3.33 3.85
CA THR A 240 22.28 -3.62 4.18
C THR A 240 22.39 -4.93 4.98
N ASP A 241 23.44 -5.66 4.75
CA ASP A 241 23.75 -6.88 5.51
C ASP A 241 24.32 -6.51 6.89
N PRO A 242 24.59 -7.50 7.78
CA PRO A 242 25.15 -7.19 9.11
C PRO A 242 26.53 -6.52 9.10
N THR A 243 27.23 -6.55 7.96
CA THR A 243 28.53 -5.85 7.83
C THR A 243 28.38 -4.42 7.33
N GLY A 244 27.13 -4.00 7.00
CA GLY A 244 26.84 -2.68 6.48
C GLY A 244 26.95 -2.56 4.97
N GLN A 245 27.19 -3.68 4.25
CA GLN A 245 27.25 -3.65 2.79
C GLN A 245 25.86 -3.74 2.18
N ILE A 246 25.66 -3.02 1.07
CA ILE A 246 24.38 -3.05 0.37
C ILE A 246 24.16 -4.46 -0.21
N ALA A 247 23.05 -5.09 0.14
CA ALA A 247 22.64 -6.41 -0.35
C ALA A 247 21.53 -6.29 -1.42
N TRP A 248 20.64 -5.33 -1.25
CA TRP A 248 19.55 -5.03 -2.18
C TRP A 248 19.44 -3.51 -2.30
N SER A 249 19.13 -3.00 -3.49
CA SER A 249 18.86 -1.58 -3.70
C SER A 249 17.77 -1.38 -4.73
N ALA A 250 17.11 -0.23 -4.69
CA ALA A 250 16.03 0.12 -5.59
C ALA A 250 16.16 1.57 -6.06
N GLN A 251 15.77 1.81 -7.30
CA GLN A 251 15.56 3.13 -7.85
C GLN A 251 14.09 3.23 -8.23
N TYR A 252 13.42 4.24 -7.69
CA TYR A 252 11.97 4.43 -7.86
C TYR A 252 11.66 5.49 -8.89
N LYS A 253 10.67 5.22 -9.74
CA LYS A 253 9.91 6.26 -10.41
C LYS A 253 8.97 6.91 -9.39
N ALA A 254 8.52 8.12 -9.68
CA ALA A 254 7.74 8.90 -8.72
C ALA A 254 6.50 8.16 -8.19
N TRP A 255 5.81 7.40 -9.03
CA TRP A 255 4.58 6.68 -8.64
C TRP A 255 4.81 5.23 -8.20
N GLY A 256 6.07 4.85 -7.95
CA GLY A 256 6.38 3.60 -7.26
C GLY A 256 6.82 2.44 -8.13
N GLU A 257 6.91 2.61 -9.45
CA GLU A 257 7.62 1.62 -10.26
C GLU A 257 9.07 1.57 -9.81
N VAL A 258 9.66 0.38 -9.78
CA VAL A 258 10.98 0.20 -9.19
C VAL A 258 11.90 -0.59 -10.11
N LYS A 259 13.16 -0.17 -10.17
CA LYS A 259 14.26 -0.95 -10.75
C LYS A 259 15.12 -1.44 -9.60
N GLU A 260 15.13 -2.77 -9.39
CA GLU A 260 15.81 -3.41 -8.26
C GLU A 260 17.12 -4.03 -8.69
N GLN A 261 18.07 -4.09 -7.75
CA GLN A 261 19.32 -4.83 -7.90
C GLN A 261 19.59 -5.60 -6.62
N ARG A 262 20.13 -6.81 -6.77
CA ARG A 262 20.56 -7.65 -5.64
C ARG A 262 21.99 -8.13 -5.89
N THR A 263 22.79 -8.15 -4.84
CA THR A 263 24.12 -8.73 -4.91
C THR A 263 24.03 -10.25 -5.04
N GLU A 264 25.13 -10.89 -5.48
CA GLU A 264 25.19 -12.35 -5.54
C GLU A 264 24.95 -12.98 -4.16
N TRP A 265 25.46 -12.35 -3.10
CA TRP A 265 25.21 -12.81 -1.74
C TRP A 265 23.72 -12.83 -1.44
N ALA A 266 23.02 -11.73 -1.71
CA ALA A 266 21.58 -11.63 -1.47
C ALA A 266 20.79 -12.66 -2.29
N GLN A 267 21.23 -12.90 -3.55
CA GLN A 267 20.60 -13.92 -4.40
C GLN A 267 20.78 -15.32 -3.81
N ARG A 268 22.00 -15.65 -3.37
CA ARG A 268 22.29 -16.96 -2.76
C ARG A 268 21.53 -17.17 -1.46
N GLN A 269 21.32 -16.10 -0.67
CA GLN A 269 20.56 -16.17 0.58
C GLN A 269 19.04 -16.18 0.36
N GLY A 270 18.58 -15.89 -0.85
CA GLY A 270 17.15 -15.75 -1.12
C GLY A 270 16.55 -14.46 -0.56
N LEU A 271 17.40 -13.46 -0.31
CA LEU A 271 16.98 -12.15 0.21
C LEU A 271 16.28 -11.36 -0.88
N THR A 272 15.06 -10.94 -0.62
CA THR A 272 14.25 -10.11 -1.51
C THR A 272 13.58 -9.02 -0.69
N ASN A 273 13.08 -7.99 -1.36
CA ASN A 273 12.30 -6.97 -0.67
C ASN A 273 10.99 -6.68 -1.42
N PRO A 274 9.85 -7.15 -0.91
CA PRO A 274 8.55 -6.81 -1.51
C PRO A 274 7.96 -5.50 -0.96
N ILE A 275 8.52 -4.93 0.11
CA ILE A 275 7.98 -3.70 0.72
C ILE A 275 8.25 -2.52 -0.23
N ARG A 276 7.23 -1.66 -0.42
CA ARG A 276 7.27 -0.49 -1.30
C ARG A 276 6.95 0.77 -0.49
N PHE A 277 6.03 1.63 -0.93
CA PHE A 277 5.55 2.73 -0.09
C PHE A 277 4.96 2.17 1.20
N GLN A 278 4.86 2.98 2.25
CA GLN A 278 4.34 2.51 3.54
C GLN A 278 3.03 1.72 3.36
N GLY A 279 2.97 0.52 3.92
CA GLY A 279 1.82 -0.37 3.85
C GLY A 279 1.70 -1.17 2.55
N GLN A 280 2.62 -1.02 1.60
CA GLN A 280 2.54 -1.70 0.31
C GLN A 280 3.45 -2.93 0.25
N TYR A 281 2.90 -4.01 -0.30
CA TYR A 281 3.61 -5.27 -0.60
C TYR A 281 3.49 -5.56 -2.09
N HIS A 282 4.62 -5.66 -2.77
CA HIS A 282 4.67 -5.90 -4.21
C HIS A 282 4.43 -7.37 -4.56
N ASP A 283 3.45 -7.62 -5.42
CA ASP A 283 3.19 -8.94 -6.01
C ASP A 283 3.84 -9.01 -7.39
N HIS A 284 4.92 -9.75 -7.49
CA HIS A 284 5.66 -9.86 -8.76
C HIS A 284 4.81 -10.52 -9.87
N GLU A 285 3.85 -11.38 -9.51
CA GLU A 285 2.99 -12.08 -10.46
C GLU A 285 2.06 -11.12 -11.21
N THR A 286 1.59 -10.09 -10.54
CA THR A 286 0.60 -9.15 -11.09
C THR A 286 1.20 -7.80 -11.45
N GLY A 287 2.33 -7.44 -10.82
CA GLY A 287 2.91 -6.10 -10.85
C GLY A 287 2.17 -5.09 -9.98
N LEU A 288 1.17 -5.53 -9.21
CA LEU A 288 0.40 -4.67 -8.31
C LEU A 288 1.01 -4.67 -6.91
N HIS A 289 0.70 -3.64 -6.13
CA HIS A 289 1.05 -3.58 -4.70
C HIS A 289 -0.20 -3.81 -3.87
N TYR A 290 -0.18 -4.83 -3.00
CA TYR A 290 -1.23 -5.04 -2.00
C TYR A 290 -1.08 -3.97 -0.92
N ASN A 291 -2.12 -3.18 -0.71
CA ASN A 291 -2.11 -2.01 0.17
C ASN A 291 -3.28 -2.13 1.18
N ARG A 292 -3.28 -3.22 1.94
CA ARG A 292 -4.26 -3.56 3.00
C ARG A 292 -5.68 -3.69 2.46
N TYR A 293 -6.36 -2.58 2.16
CA TYR A 293 -7.76 -2.59 1.69
C TYR A 293 -7.90 -2.56 0.17
N ARG A 294 -6.83 -2.16 -0.55
CA ARG A 294 -6.87 -2.05 -2.01
C ARG A 294 -5.59 -2.58 -2.65
N TYR A 295 -5.62 -2.71 -3.97
CA TYR A 295 -4.44 -3.00 -4.78
C TYR A 295 -4.09 -1.76 -5.60
N TYR A 296 -2.83 -1.40 -5.57
CA TYR A 296 -2.27 -0.20 -6.22
C TYR A 296 -1.47 -0.61 -7.45
N ASP A 297 -1.66 0.11 -8.56
CA ASP A 297 -0.88 -0.10 -9.79
C ASP A 297 0.15 1.04 -9.93
N PRO A 298 1.44 0.76 -9.70
CA PRO A 298 2.46 1.82 -9.75
C PRO A 298 2.72 2.37 -11.16
N ARG A 299 2.31 1.64 -12.20
CA ARG A 299 2.50 2.11 -13.58
C ARG A 299 1.56 3.26 -13.93
N VAL A 300 0.39 3.29 -13.30
CA VAL A 300 -0.62 4.34 -13.56
C VAL A 300 -0.89 5.20 -12.33
N GLY A 301 -0.20 4.94 -11.21
CA GLY A 301 -0.26 5.79 -10.02
C GLY A 301 -1.61 5.81 -9.31
N ARG A 302 -2.39 4.70 -9.36
CA ARG A 302 -3.74 4.68 -8.79
C ARG A 302 -4.14 3.28 -8.32
N PHE A 303 -5.18 3.23 -7.52
CA PHE A 303 -5.78 1.96 -7.11
C PHE A 303 -6.60 1.35 -8.24
N VAL A 304 -6.74 0.02 -8.24
CA VAL A 304 -7.47 -0.73 -9.29
C VAL A 304 -8.92 -0.99 -8.90
N SER A 305 -9.33 -0.55 -7.72
CA SER A 305 -10.72 -0.61 -7.23
C SER A 305 -11.08 0.71 -6.57
N LYS A 306 -12.38 0.96 -6.41
CA LYS A 306 -12.88 2.16 -5.74
C LYS A 306 -12.48 2.16 -4.27
N ASP A 307 -12.37 3.36 -3.72
CA ASP A 307 -12.15 3.53 -2.28
C ASP A 307 -13.35 2.93 -1.53
N PRO A 308 -13.12 2.01 -0.57
CA PRO A 308 -14.21 1.44 0.23
C PRO A 308 -15.02 2.49 0.99
N ILE A 309 -14.44 3.67 1.26
CA ILE A 309 -15.14 4.76 1.94
C ILE A 309 -15.83 5.72 0.98
N SER A 310 -15.82 5.40 -0.31
CA SER A 310 -16.51 6.16 -1.34
C SER A 310 -16.04 7.63 -1.37
N TYR A 311 -16.93 8.59 -1.59
CA TYR A 311 -16.59 10.01 -1.70
C TYR A 311 -16.08 10.65 -0.40
N ALA A 312 -16.14 9.93 0.72
CA ALA A 312 -15.50 10.40 1.96
C ALA A 312 -13.98 10.46 1.83
N GLY A 313 -13.39 9.63 0.94
CA GLY A 313 -11.97 9.65 0.63
C GLY A 313 -11.57 10.68 -0.44
N GLY A 314 -12.53 11.41 -0.99
CA GLY A 314 -12.27 12.41 -2.04
C GLY A 314 -13.08 12.15 -3.29
N LEU A 315 -13.04 13.08 -4.23
CA LEU A 315 -13.81 12.98 -5.47
C LEU A 315 -13.28 11.92 -6.44
N ASN A 316 -11.97 11.62 -6.36
CA ASN A 316 -11.38 10.57 -7.19
C ASN A 316 -11.22 9.31 -6.37
N LEU A 317 -12.14 8.38 -6.56
CA LEU A 317 -12.22 7.13 -5.79
C LEU A 317 -11.05 6.17 -6.03
N TYR A 318 -10.17 6.48 -6.98
CA TYR A 318 -9.02 5.64 -7.34
C TYR A 318 -7.68 6.28 -6.97
N ALA A 319 -7.68 7.50 -6.47
CA ALA A 319 -6.44 8.23 -6.17
C ALA A 319 -5.69 7.60 -4.99
N TYR A 320 -4.36 7.57 -5.09
CA TYR A 320 -3.47 7.19 -3.99
C TYR A 320 -3.17 8.42 -3.12
N ALA A 321 -2.69 9.50 -3.75
CA ALA A 321 -2.25 10.71 -3.05
C ALA A 321 -2.08 11.84 -4.08
N PRO A 322 -2.13 13.10 -3.63
CA PRO A 322 -1.85 14.23 -4.54
C PRO A 322 -0.43 14.19 -5.12
N ASN A 323 0.54 13.75 -4.31
CA ASN A 323 1.88 13.48 -4.79
C ASN A 323 2.55 12.41 -3.91
N PRO A 324 3.18 11.42 -4.53
CA PRO A 324 3.78 10.29 -3.81
C PRO A 324 5.16 10.60 -3.22
N THR A 325 5.68 11.83 -3.45
CA THR A 325 6.96 12.26 -2.89
C THR A 325 6.80 13.04 -1.59
N GLY A 326 5.56 13.26 -1.15
CA GLY A 326 5.27 13.97 0.09
C GLY A 326 4.13 13.36 0.91
N TRP A 327 3.50 12.31 0.42
CA TRP A 327 2.31 11.69 1.02
C TRP A 327 2.41 10.17 0.98
N VAL A 328 1.82 9.53 1.98
CA VAL A 328 1.67 8.07 2.05
C VAL A 328 0.22 7.71 2.39
N ASP A 329 -0.22 6.54 1.90
CA ASP A 329 -1.51 5.96 2.22
C ASP A 329 -1.29 4.51 2.64
N PRO A 330 -0.92 4.25 3.91
CA PRO A 330 -0.51 2.90 4.32
C PRO A 330 -1.61 1.85 4.32
N LEU A 331 -2.86 2.28 4.36
CA LEU A 331 -4.00 1.34 4.41
C LEU A 331 -4.73 1.24 3.08
N GLY A 332 -4.48 2.13 2.13
CA GLY A 332 -5.28 2.23 0.93
C GLY A 332 -6.65 2.84 1.23
N LEU A 333 -6.70 3.78 2.17
CA LEU A 333 -7.91 4.47 2.63
C LEU A 333 -7.58 5.91 2.96
N ALA A 334 -8.52 6.82 2.73
CA ALA A 334 -8.33 8.21 3.13
C ALA A 334 -8.80 8.42 4.58
N ARG A 335 -8.17 9.35 5.28
CA ARG A 335 -8.69 9.83 6.56
C ARG A 335 -9.83 10.79 6.28
N ILE A 336 -10.89 10.67 7.06
CA ILE A 336 -12.12 11.43 6.85
C ILE A 336 -12.22 12.57 7.86
N TYR A 337 -12.41 13.78 7.38
CA TYR A 337 -12.78 14.91 8.23
C TYR A 337 -14.29 15.10 8.19
N LYS A 338 -14.89 15.28 9.37
CA LYS A 338 -16.32 15.53 9.50
C LYS A 338 -16.54 16.70 10.46
N ASP A 339 -17.30 17.68 10.03
CA ASP A 339 -17.62 18.83 10.87
C ASP A 339 -18.36 18.40 12.14
N ALA A 340 -17.86 18.84 13.28
CA ALA A 340 -18.55 18.63 14.54
C ALA A 340 -19.62 19.73 14.70
N PRO A 341 -20.88 19.37 14.90
CA PRO A 341 -21.97 20.35 14.91
C PRO A 341 -21.88 21.38 16.04
N TYR A 342 -21.03 21.11 17.03
CA TYR A 342 -20.85 22.03 18.17
C TYR A 342 -19.72 23.05 17.94
N HIS A 343 -19.01 23.00 16.81
CA HIS A 343 -18.06 24.03 16.37
C HIS A 343 -18.74 24.90 15.31
N GLY A 344 -18.99 26.14 15.63
CA GLY A 344 -19.61 27.08 14.70
C GLY A 344 -18.61 27.75 13.76
N PRO A 345 -19.08 28.68 12.92
CA PRO A 345 -18.20 29.39 11.97
C PRO A 345 -17.31 30.47 12.61
N ALA A 346 -17.54 30.78 13.89
CA ALA A 346 -16.78 31.80 14.62
C ALA A 346 -16.46 31.32 16.04
N ASP A 347 -15.39 31.86 16.60
CA ASP A 347 -15.04 31.60 18.01
C ASP A 347 -16.13 32.17 18.94
N ASN A 348 -16.33 31.48 20.05
CA ASN A 348 -17.20 31.97 21.11
C ASN A 348 -16.48 31.85 22.46
N ALA A 349 -17.14 32.22 23.56
CA ALA A 349 -16.53 32.26 24.90
C ALA A 349 -16.02 30.89 25.39
N VAL A 350 -16.50 29.79 24.79
CA VAL A 350 -16.22 28.43 25.28
C VAL A 350 -15.46 27.58 24.23
N LYS A 351 -15.75 27.80 22.94
CA LYS A 351 -15.30 26.91 21.86
C LYS A 351 -14.66 27.69 20.70
N SER A 352 -13.61 27.11 20.17
CA SER A 352 -12.99 27.60 18.94
C SER A 352 -13.86 27.19 17.73
N ARG A 353 -13.77 28.00 16.67
CA ARG A 353 -14.53 27.76 15.44
C ARG A 353 -14.08 26.53 14.68
N ALA A 354 -14.94 26.02 13.82
CA ALA A 354 -14.61 24.96 12.88
C ALA A 354 -13.54 25.47 11.89
N PRO A 355 -12.68 24.58 11.37
CA PRO A 355 -11.74 24.98 10.31
C PRO A 355 -12.47 25.27 9.01
N SER A 356 -11.88 26.17 8.21
CA SER A 356 -12.44 26.54 6.90
C SER A 356 -12.38 25.38 5.90
N ASN A 357 -11.35 24.54 6.00
CA ASN A 357 -11.25 23.30 5.25
C ASN A 357 -10.61 22.24 6.14
N GLY A 358 -11.45 21.55 6.91
CA GLY A 358 -11.01 20.54 7.87
C GLY A 358 -10.33 19.34 7.22
N GLN A 359 -10.81 18.93 6.03
CA GLN A 359 -10.18 17.82 5.32
C GLN A 359 -8.75 18.18 4.88
N ALA A 360 -8.55 19.38 4.32
CA ALA A 360 -7.19 19.81 3.95
C ALA A 360 -6.26 19.88 5.16
N ALA A 361 -6.78 20.31 6.31
CA ALA A 361 -5.98 20.32 7.55
C ALA A 361 -5.67 18.90 8.03
N LEU A 362 -6.62 17.97 7.92
CA LEU A 362 -6.43 16.55 8.29
C LEU A 362 -5.39 15.89 7.37
N ASP A 363 -5.52 16.11 6.08
CA ASP A 363 -4.58 15.58 5.08
C ASP A 363 -3.15 16.11 5.33
N ASN A 364 -3.04 17.35 5.79
CA ASN A 364 -1.76 17.99 6.15
C ASN A 364 -1.44 17.88 7.65
N SER A 365 -1.96 16.86 8.32
CA SER A 365 -1.75 16.72 9.76
C SER A 365 -0.61 15.77 10.11
N VAL A 366 -0.15 15.90 11.34
CA VAL A 366 0.81 14.96 11.96
C VAL A 366 0.26 14.54 13.30
N GLN A 367 0.55 13.32 13.70
CA GLN A 367 0.17 12.81 15.03
C GLN A 367 0.96 13.54 16.09
N VAL A 368 0.30 13.90 17.19
CA VAL A 368 0.94 14.69 18.26
C VAL A 368 1.86 13.82 19.12
N LYS A 369 1.39 12.61 19.46
CA LYS A 369 2.14 11.61 20.25
C LYS A 369 1.73 10.20 19.78
N GLU A 370 2.66 9.27 19.86
CA GLU A 370 2.40 7.85 19.52
C GLU A 370 1.26 7.26 20.35
N THR A 371 1.10 7.72 21.59
CA THR A 371 0.10 7.20 22.53
C THR A 371 -1.27 7.87 22.41
N SER A 372 -1.46 8.78 21.44
CA SER A 372 -2.71 9.52 21.29
C SER A 372 -3.11 9.63 19.83
N PRO A 373 -4.38 9.37 19.50
CA PRO A 373 -4.86 9.55 18.12
C PRO A 373 -4.98 11.03 17.70
N ARG A 374 -4.80 11.97 18.64
CA ARG A 374 -4.91 13.42 18.34
C ARG A 374 -3.85 13.84 17.34
N ARG A 375 -4.26 14.63 16.36
CA ARG A 375 -3.39 15.16 15.33
C ARG A 375 -3.41 16.69 15.35
N VAL A 376 -2.40 17.30 14.72
CA VAL A 376 -2.38 18.75 14.49
C VAL A 376 -2.03 18.97 13.04
N GLY A 377 -2.84 19.76 12.35
CA GLY A 377 -2.73 19.96 10.91
C GLY A 377 -2.64 21.43 10.52
N VAL A 378 -2.35 21.64 9.24
CA VAL A 378 -2.28 22.97 8.67
C VAL A 378 -3.15 23.06 7.41
N ASP A 379 -4.01 24.06 7.33
CA ASP A 379 -4.64 24.46 6.07
C ASP A 379 -3.79 25.61 5.51
N THR A 380 -2.96 25.30 4.52
CA THR A 380 -2.05 26.27 3.91
C THR A 380 -2.79 27.34 3.10
N ALA A 381 -3.95 27.00 2.52
CA ALA A 381 -4.74 27.93 1.72
C ALA A 381 -5.40 29.00 2.57
N LYS A 382 -5.85 28.62 3.77
CA LYS A 382 -6.52 29.55 4.69
C LYS A 382 -5.62 30.02 5.82
N ASN A 383 -4.38 29.51 5.88
CA ASN A 383 -3.38 29.85 6.90
C ASN A 383 -3.90 29.53 8.31
N GLU A 384 -4.52 28.35 8.48
CA GLU A 384 -5.10 27.89 9.74
C GLU A 384 -4.30 26.76 10.35
N LEU A 385 -4.16 26.78 11.69
CA LEU A 385 -3.67 25.66 12.49
C LEU A 385 -4.89 24.98 13.10
N VAL A 386 -4.99 23.66 12.94
CA VAL A 386 -6.18 22.91 13.33
C VAL A 386 -5.77 21.76 14.25
N VAL A 387 -6.38 21.68 15.40
CA VAL A 387 -6.27 20.52 16.29
C VAL A 387 -7.38 19.57 15.88
N LEU A 388 -7.01 18.30 15.66
CA LEU A 388 -7.89 17.26 15.12
C LEU A 388 -8.00 16.12 16.12
N ASP A 389 -9.20 15.82 16.52
CA ASP A 389 -9.50 14.74 17.46
C ASP A 389 -10.23 13.62 16.73
N LYS A 390 -9.77 12.39 16.95
CA LYS A 390 -10.39 11.20 16.39
C LYS A 390 -11.78 11.02 17.05
N THR A 391 -12.81 10.98 16.23
CA THR A 391 -14.20 10.76 16.70
C THR A 391 -14.46 9.28 16.90
N GLN A 392 -14.10 8.48 15.90
CA GLN A 392 -14.35 7.04 15.93
C GLN A 392 -13.51 6.34 14.84
N THR A 393 -13.45 5.02 14.95
CA THR A 393 -13.05 4.18 13.83
C THR A 393 -14.34 3.57 13.28
N LEU A 394 -14.56 3.76 11.99
CA LEU A 394 -15.76 3.25 11.32
C LEU A 394 -15.67 1.73 11.15
N PRO A 395 -16.79 1.02 10.91
CA PRO A 395 -16.75 -0.43 10.74
C PRO A 395 -15.86 -0.93 9.60
N ASN A 396 -15.59 -0.07 8.63
CA ASN A 396 -14.70 -0.36 7.49
C ASN A 396 -13.22 -0.09 7.79
N GLY A 397 -12.89 0.36 9.01
CA GLY A 397 -11.51 0.62 9.43
C GLY A 397 -11.08 2.08 9.35
N ASP A 398 -11.85 2.94 8.70
CA ASP A 398 -11.48 4.36 8.54
C ASP A 398 -11.51 5.11 9.85
N GLU A 399 -10.65 6.11 9.94
CA GLU A 399 -10.60 6.98 11.10
C GLU A 399 -11.32 8.30 10.79
N GLU A 400 -12.42 8.56 11.51
CA GLU A 400 -13.15 9.81 11.42
C GLU A 400 -12.59 10.82 12.42
N PHE A 401 -12.31 12.02 11.94
CA PHE A 401 -11.78 13.12 12.75
C PHE A 401 -12.70 14.34 12.67
N HIS A 402 -12.76 15.10 13.75
CA HIS A 402 -13.29 16.46 13.75
C HIS A 402 -12.20 17.41 14.24
N GLY A 403 -12.36 18.70 14.04
CA GLY A 403 -11.31 19.63 14.43
C GLY A 403 -11.78 21.03 14.72
N HIS A 404 -10.86 21.81 15.28
CA HIS A 404 -11.12 23.22 15.59
C HIS A 404 -9.83 24.02 15.39
N VAL A 405 -10.01 25.29 14.99
CA VAL A 405 -8.88 26.20 14.72
C VAL A 405 -8.25 26.64 16.05
N ARG A 406 -6.94 26.78 16.05
CA ARG A 406 -6.18 27.30 17.20
C ARG A 406 -5.12 28.30 16.75
N CYS A 407 -4.89 29.32 17.54
CA CYS A 407 -3.71 30.17 17.40
C CYS A 407 -2.47 29.42 17.86
N TRP A 408 -1.31 29.80 17.33
CA TRP A 408 -0.04 29.14 17.70
C TRP A 408 0.18 29.16 19.23
N CYS A 409 -0.12 30.29 19.87
CA CYS A 409 0.07 30.47 21.32
C CYS A 409 -0.85 29.56 22.17
N ASP A 410 -1.97 29.11 21.57
CA ASP A 410 -2.94 28.27 22.27
C ASP A 410 -2.70 26.76 22.06
N LEU A 411 -1.73 26.42 21.19
CA LEU A 411 -1.35 25.01 20.98
C LEU A 411 -0.49 24.52 22.14
N HIS A 412 -0.80 23.31 22.60
CA HIS A 412 0.06 22.63 23.58
C HIS A 412 1.48 22.45 23.02
N SER A 413 2.48 22.43 23.89
CA SER A 413 3.89 22.30 23.50
C SER A 413 4.16 21.09 22.60
N ASP A 414 3.47 19.96 22.84
CA ASP A 414 3.63 18.75 22.01
C ASP A 414 3.10 18.96 20.59
N GLN A 415 1.98 19.70 20.45
CA GLN A 415 1.42 20.04 19.13
C GLN A 415 2.36 20.98 18.37
N GLN A 416 2.91 21.99 19.05
CA GLN A 416 3.89 22.91 18.47
C GLN A 416 5.14 22.14 18.02
N ASN A 417 5.62 21.20 18.86
CA ASN A 417 6.80 20.39 18.56
C ASN A 417 6.54 19.45 17.37
N ALA A 418 5.36 18.83 17.29
CA ALA A 418 5.00 17.97 16.15
C ALA A 418 5.02 18.77 14.85
N LEU A 419 4.44 19.98 14.84
CA LEU A 419 4.44 20.85 13.65
C LEU A 419 5.85 21.33 13.25
N ARG A 420 6.71 21.62 14.25
CA ARG A 420 8.10 22.02 13.98
C ARG A 420 8.90 20.85 13.41
N LYS A 421 8.82 19.68 14.05
CA LYS A 421 9.56 18.47 13.62
C LYS A 421 9.17 18.07 12.19
N SER A 422 7.89 18.16 11.86
CA SER A 422 7.38 17.85 10.51
C SER A 422 7.62 18.98 9.49
N LYS A 423 8.30 20.06 9.90
CA LYS A 423 8.64 21.22 9.07
C LYS A 423 7.41 21.99 8.52
N LYS A 424 6.23 21.76 9.10
CA LYS A 424 4.99 22.44 8.66
C LYS A 424 4.92 23.90 9.14
N THR A 425 5.66 24.23 10.19
CA THR A 425 5.73 25.61 10.70
C THR A 425 7.19 26.03 10.98
N THR A 426 7.40 27.35 11.06
CA THR A 426 8.64 27.90 11.60
C THR A 426 8.64 27.75 13.12
N THR A 427 9.77 28.08 13.75
CA THR A 427 9.90 28.06 15.22
C THR A 427 8.92 29.02 15.90
N LYS A 428 8.51 30.08 15.22
CA LYS A 428 7.54 31.07 15.70
C LYS A 428 6.09 30.77 15.30
N GLY A 429 5.84 29.59 14.70
CA GLY A 429 4.50 29.12 14.38
C GLY A 429 3.92 29.58 13.05
N LYS A 430 4.72 30.27 12.23
CA LYS A 430 4.25 30.67 10.89
C LYS A 430 4.20 29.42 9.99
N ILE A 431 3.04 29.19 9.36
CA ILE A 431 2.83 28.07 8.45
C ILE A 431 3.75 28.21 7.24
N LYS A 432 4.41 27.13 6.88
CA LYS A 432 5.25 27.07 5.68
C LYS A 432 4.38 26.67 4.50
N LYS A 433 4.45 27.43 3.43
CA LYS A 433 3.74 27.16 2.17
C LYS A 433 4.55 26.21 1.27
#